data_9d39185b3ae7270e732d18b5370a6c17
#
_entry.id   9d39185b3ae7270e732d18b5370a6c17
#
_cell.length_a   1.000
_cell.length_b   1.000
_cell.length_c   1.000
_cell.angle_alpha   90.00
_cell.angle_beta   90.00
_cell.angle_gamma   90.00
#
_symmetry.space_group_name_H-M   'P 1'
#
loop_
_entity.id
_entity.type
_entity.pdbx_description
1 polymer ?
#
loop_
_entity_poly.entity_id
_entity_poly.type
_entity_poly.pdbx_seq_one_letter_code
_entity_poly.pdbx_strand_id
1 'polypeptide(L)'
;KIVKDGGSMVNQNAADNTKAERYVVRSADRENLEASDAFFAEFVKEVHNRGMKVILDGVFNHCGSFNKWLDAEQIYERSGDYEPGAYISKDSPYHSFFHFHDNSDKAWPYNRTYDGWWGHDTLPKLNYEGSDKLVEYILNVAKKWVSPPYSVDGWRLDVAADLGHTAEYNHAFWKKFRKAVKEANPQALILAEHYGDPSGWLQGDEWDSIMNYDAFMEPVTWFLTGMEKHSDSYNGGLYGNGQSFFDAMAYHMSRMQTNTVFTAMNQLSNHDHSRFLTRTNQVVGRIGSMGPERASENVKKCVMREAVMIQMTWPGAPTLYYGDEAGVCGWTDPDSRRTYPWGREDLELMEFHRYMAGIHKRLPALRKGAVKPLFAANQQIAYGRMWDRYQTVTVISNLPQPSTIEIPVWQLGITDEDIMGRPIITTEDGYNAGILFYHVKDGILKVRM
;
A
#
# COMPACT_ATOMS: atom_id res chain seq x y z
N LYS A 1 0.29 -4.91 24.50
CA LYS A 1 0.74 -4.45 25.84
C LYS A 1 1.69 -5.46 26.45
N ILE A 2 2.87 -5.05 26.86
CA ILE A 2 3.82 -5.93 27.56
C ILE A 2 3.48 -5.90 29.06
N VAL A 3 3.24 -7.07 29.63
CA VAL A 3 2.97 -7.26 31.08
C VAL A 3 4.09 -8.03 31.76
N LYS A 4 4.79 -8.90 31.03
CA LYS A 4 6.04 -9.51 31.45
C LYS A 4 7.17 -9.01 30.57
N ASP A 5 8.23 -8.53 31.19
CA ASP A 5 9.42 -8.02 30.49
C ASP A 5 10.66 -8.38 31.28
N GLY A 6 11.70 -8.84 30.59
CA GLY A 6 12.94 -9.26 31.26
C GLY A 6 14.00 -9.70 30.26
N GLY A 7 15.22 -9.90 30.76
CA GLY A 7 16.35 -10.34 29.97
C GLY A 7 16.97 -9.25 29.08
N SER A 8 17.95 -9.64 28.28
CA SER A 8 18.67 -8.77 27.36
C SER A 8 17.86 -8.50 26.09
N MET A 9 17.96 -7.27 25.57
CA MET A 9 17.46 -6.92 24.21
C MET A 9 18.42 -7.33 23.12
N VAL A 10 19.64 -7.74 23.44
CA VAL A 10 20.70 -8.04 22.50
C VAL A 10 21.04 -9.53 22.56
N ASN A 11 21.09 -10.17 21.42
CA ASN A 11 21.71 -11.46 21.27
C ASN A 11 23.21 -11.24 20.93
N GLN A 12 24.07 -11.32 21.95
CA GLN A 12 25.49 -10.93 21.87
C GLN A 12 26.29 -11.69 20.79
N ASN A 13 25.79 -12.83 20.32
CA ASN A 13 26.49 -13.71 19.40
C ASN A 13 25.86 -13.79 18.01
N ALA A 14 24.87 -12.94 17.70
CA ALA A 14 24.17 -12.98 16.43
C ALA A 14 23.97 -11.59 15.83
N ALA A 15 23.89 -11.55 14.50
CA ALA A 15 23.60 -10.33 13.74
C ALA A 15 22.16 -9.83 13.95
N ASP A 16 21.23 -10.72 14.28
CA ASP A 16 19.84 -10.37 14.60
C ASP A 16 19.54 -10.58 16.09
N ASN A 17 18.49 -9.94 16.59
CA ASN A 17 18.05 -9.98 17.97
C ASN A 17 16.81 -10.85 18.21
N THR A 18 16.37 -11.65 17.23
CA THR A 18 15.15 -12.47 17.34
C THR A 18 15.23 -13.51 18.46
N LYS A 19 16.44 -13.95 18.83
CA LYS A 19 16.71 -14.88 19.94
C LYS A 19 17.11 -14.19 21.25
N ALA A 20 17.07 -12.86 21.33
CA ALA A 20 17.34 -12.15 22.58
C ALA A 20 16.26 -12.50 23.62
N GLU A 21 16.68 -12.73 24.86
CA GLU A 21 15.75 -13.14 25.95
C GLU A 21 14.49 -12.30 26.02
N ARG A 22 14.64 -10.97 26.04
CA ARG A 22 13.51 -10.04 26.13
C ARG A 22 12.61 -10.12 24.92
N TYR A 23 13.16 -10.33 23.73
CA TYR A 23 12.37 -10.52 22.50
C TYR A 23 11.54 -11.79 22.60
N VAL A 24 12.15 -12.92 23.02
CA VAL A 24 11.44 -14.20 23.21
C VAL A 24 10.31 -14.07 24.22
N VAL A 25 10.57 -13.45 25.39
CA VAL A 25 9.52 -13.21 26.40
C VAL A 25 8.38 -12.37 25.84
N ARG A 26 8.69 -11.28 25.13
CA ARG A 26 7.66 -10.40 24.56
C ARG A 26 6.83 -11.07 23.46
N SER A 27 7.44 -11.99 22.71
CA SER A 27 6.82 -12.63 21.52
C SER A 27 6.12 -13.94 21.83
N ALA A 28 6.59 -14.70 22.84
CA ALA A 28 6.13 -16.07 23.09
C ALA A 28 5.38 -16.23 24.44
N ASP A 29 5.56 -15.32 25.42
CA ASP A 29 4.85 -15.44 26.68
C ASP A 29 3.34 -15.21 26.49
N ARG A 30 2.52 -16.16 26.98
CA ARG A 30 1.07 -16.18 26.75
C ARG A 30 0.36 -14.99 27.39
N GLU A 31 0.78 -14.53 28.58
CA GLU A 31 0.18 -13.37 29.22
C GLU A 31 0.44 -12.09 28.41
N ASN A 32 1.63 -11.96 27.78
CA ASN A 32 1.93 -10.86 26.88
C ASN A 32 1.07 -10.89 25.62
N LEU A 33 0.83 -12.08 25.03
CA LEU A 33 -0.02 -12.23 23.87
C LEU A 33 -1.47 -11.89 24.20
N GLU A 34 -2.01 -12.41 25.27
CA GLU A 34 -3.38 -12.13 25.74
C GLU A 34 -3.58 -10.63 26.07
N ALA A 35 -2.62 -10.04 26.78
CA ALA A 35 -2.67 -8.61 27.10
C ALA A 35 -2.55 -7.72 25.85
N SER A 36 -1.83 -8.19 24.82
CA SER A 36 -1.71 -7.49 23.54
C SER A 36 -3.01 -7.58 22.74
N ASP A 37 -3.63 -8.76 22.69
CA ASP A 37 -4.93 -8.97 22.02
C ASP A 37 -6.01 -8.08 22.66
N ALA A 38 -6.08 -8.04 24.01
CA ALA A 38 -7.02 -7.20 24.74
C ALA A 38 -6.79 -5.71 24.47
N PHE A 39 -5.53 -5.27 24.50
CA PHE A 39 -5.17 -3.88 24.21
C PHE A 39 -5.49 -3.50 22.75
N PHE A 40 -5.32 -4.43 21.80
CA PHE A 40 -5.67 -4.20 20.42
C PHE A 40 -7.19 -4.01 20.23
N ALA A 41 -8.02 -4.78 20.95
CA ALA A 41 -9.47 -4.59 20.93
C ALA A 41 -9.86 -3.19 21.45
N GLU A 42 -9.23 -2.71 22.54
CA GLU A 42 -9.40 -1.34 23.04
C GLU A 42 -8.95 -0.30 22.00
N PHE A 43 -7.81 -0.52 21.34
CA PHE A 43 -7.30 0.35 20.28
C PHE A 43 -8.30 0.48 19.12
N VAL A 44 -8.82 -0.63 18.60
CA VAL A 44 -9.82 -0.62 17.51
C VAL A 44 -11.06 0.17 17.92
N LYS A 45 -11.56 -0.05 19.14
CA LYS A 45 -12.69 0.69 19.68
C LYS A 45 -12.42 2.21 19.71
N GLU A 46 -11.22 2.63 20.14
CA GLU A 46 -10.83 4.04 20.17
C GLU A 46 -10.71 4.63 18.75
N VAL A 47 -10.24 3.87 17.78
CA VAL A 47 -10.20 4.26 16.36
C VAL A 47 -11.61 4.48 15.84
N HIS A 48 -12.53 3.56 16.14
CA HIS A 48 -13.95 3.67 15.75
C HIS A 48 -14.64 4.89 16.40
N ASN A 49 -14.35 5.17 17.66
CA ASN A 49 -14.88 6.36 18.37
C ASN A 49 -14.48 7.68 17.68
N ARG A 50 -13.37 7.68 16.93
CA ARG A 50 -12.90 8.82 16.12
C ARG A 50 -13.41 8.80 14.69
N GLY A 51 -14.33 7.88 14.34
CA GLY A 51 -14.88 7.72 12.99
C GLY A 51 -13.91 7.15 11.97
N MET A 52 -12.82 6.52 12.44
CA MET A 52 -11.83 5.87 11.58
C MET A 52 -12.06 4.37 11.52
N LYS A 53 -11.40 3.69 10.59
CA LYS A 53 -11.47 2.26 10.33
C LYS A 53 -10.10 1.61 10.45
N VAL A 54 -10.08 0.30 10.74
CA VAL A 54 -8.84 -0.49 10.86
C VAL A 54 -8.87 -1.62 9.85
N ILE A 55 -7.84 -1.72 9.02
CA ILE A 55 -7.61 -2.83 8.09
C ILE A 55 -6.32 -3.51 8.52
N LEU A 56 -6.36 -4.82 8.75
CA LEU A 56 -5.19 -5.61 9.12
C LEU A 56 -4.44 -6.12 7.88
N ASP A 57 -3.13 -6.26 8.02
CA ASP A 57 -2.31 -6.94 7.04
C ASP A 57 -2.34 -8.45 7.28
N GLY A 58 -2.73 -9.21 6.26
CA GLY A 58 -2.85 -10.66 6.26
C GLY A 58 -1.77 -11.30 5.40
N VAL A 59 -0.65 -11.68 6.03
CA VAL A 59 0.42 -12.44 5.37
C VAL A 59 0.05 -13.92 5.44
N PHE A 60 -0.69 -14.40 4.43
CA PHE A 60 -1.24 -15.75 4.40
C PHE A 60 -0.51 -16.69 3.42
N ASN A 61 0.28 -16.17 2.48
CA ASN A 61 1.03 -17.01 1.54
C ASN A 61 2.18 -17.77 2.21
N HIS A 62 2.82 -17.16 3.18
CA HIS A 62 3.99 -17.69 3.90
C HIS A 62 3.94 -17.25 5.37
N CYS A 63 4.85 -17.71 6.17
CA CYS A 63 5.06 -17.18 7.51
C CYS A 63 6.55 -16.86 7.73
N GLY A 64 6.90 -16.24 8.85
CA GLY A 64 8.30 -16.13 9.25
C GLY A 64 8.83 -17.48 9.74
N SER A 65 10.10 -17.78 9.50
CA SER A 65 10.75 -19.01 9.98
C SER A 65 10.69 -19.17 11.51
N PHE A 66 10.56 -18.05 12.23
CA PHE A 66 10.39 -18.01 13.69
C PHE A 66 8.95 -18.29 14.16
N ASN A 67 7.96 -18.40 13.25
CA ASN A 67 6.56 -18.69 13.63
C ASN A 67 6.49 -20.04 14.37
N LYS A 68 5.64 -20.13 15.39
CA LYS A 68 5.48 -21.35 16.21
C LYS A 68 5.16 -22.63 15.42
N TRP A 69 4.59 -22.48 14.21
CA TRP A 69 4.26 -23.63 13.38
C TRP A 69 5.51 -24.34 12.82
N LEU A 70 6.56 -23.56 12.52
CA LEU A 70 7.86 -24.08 12.05
C LEU A 70 8.88 -24.10 13.18
N ASP A 71 9.06 -22.97 13.87
CA ASP A 71 10.01 -22.72 14.97
C ASP A 71 11.47 -23.00 14.59
N ALA A 72 11.89 -22.56 13.37
CA ALA A 72 13.27 -22.77 12.91
C ALA A 72 14.31 -22.04 13.79
N GLU A 73 13.92 -20.97 14.48
CA GLU A 73 14.74 -20.23 15.45
C GLU A 73 14.70 -20.82 16.86
N GLN A 74 13.90 -21.87 17.12
CA GLN A 74 13.80 -22.56 18.42
C GLN A 74 13.36 -21.63 19.55
N ILE A 75 12.47 -20.69 19.25
CA ILE A 75 11.95 -19.71 20.20
C ILE A 75 10.90 -20.36 21.10
N TYR A 76 9.99 -21.12 20.52
CA TYR A 76 8.86 -21.75 21.21
C TYR A 76 9.25 -23.07 21.88
N GLU A 77 10.19 -23.81 21.29
CA GLU A 77 10.76 -25.03 21.90
C GLU A 77 11.29 -24.77 23.32
N ARG A 78 11.95 -23.62 23.52
CA ARG A 78 12.57 -23.25 24.81
C ARG A 78 11.56 -22.89 25.90
N SER A 79 10.36 -22.48 25.55
CA SER A 79 9.35 -22.06 26.52
C SER A 79 8.71 -23.23 27.24
N GLY A 80 8.67 -24.40 26.62
CA GLY A 80 7.99 -25.59 27.13
C GLY A 80 6.45 -25.52 27.13
N ASP A 81 5.88 -24.40 26.70
CA ASP A 81 4.43 -24.12 26.75
C ASP A 81 3.73 -24.38 25.41
N TYR A 82 4.48 -24.75 24.38
CA TYR A 82 4.00 -24.90 23.02
C TYR A 82 4.28 -26.31 22.48
N GLU A 83 3.40 -26.75 21.58
CA GLU A 83 3.67 -27.93 20.75
C GLU A 83 4.93 -27.70 19.90
N PRO A 84 5.72 -28.77 19.64
CA PRO A 84 6.92 -28.62 18.83
C PRO A 84 6.59 -28.14 17.41
N GLY A 85 7.36 -27.20 16.91
CA GLY A 85 7.25 -26.75 15.52
C GLY A 85 7.62 -27.85 14.50
N ALA A 86 7.18 -27.69 13.26
CA ALA A 86 7.43 -28.68 12.20
C ALA A 86 8.92 -28.82 11.83
N TYR A 87 9.75 -27.80 12.09
CA TYR A 87 11.19 -27.87 11.95
C TYR A 87 11.83 -28.80 13.00
N ILE A 88 11.25 -28.81 14.21
CA ILE A 88 11.79 -29.51 15.39
C ILE A 88 11.43 -31.00 15.35
N SER A 89 10.17 -31.31 14.96
CA SER A 89 9.66 -32.69 15.03
C SER A 89 8.82 -33.04 13.80
N LYS A 90 9.00 -34.25 13.29
CA LYS A 90 8.15 -34.84 12.27
C LYS A 90 6.70 -35.05 12.76
N ASP A 91 6.53 -35.33 14.06
CA ASP A 91 5.23 -35.55 14.69
C ASP A 91 4.55 -34.24 15.10
N SER A 92 5.10 -33.10 14.71
CA SER A 92 4.50 -31.78 14.96
C SER A 92 3.06 -31.74 14.45
N PRO A 93 2.11 -31.17 15.22
CA PRO A 93 0.75 -30.94 14.76
C PRO A 93 0.68 -29.97 13.58
N TYR A 94 1.75 -29.27 13.29
CA TYR A 94 1.90 -28.32 12.19
C TYR A 94 2.68 -28.90 10.99
N HIS A 95 3.08 -30.17 11.00
CA HIS A 95 3.87 -30.78 9.94
C HIS A 95 3.26 -30.59 8.55
N SER A 96 1.95 -30.83 8.42
CA SER A 96 1.23 -30.67 7.14
C SER A 96 1.08 -29.22 6.65
N PHE A 97 1.41 -28.23 7.51
CA PHE A 97 1.37 -26.80 7.12
C PHE A 97 2.49 -26.41 6.15
N PHE A 98 3.50 -27.28 6.04
CA PHE A 98 4.66 -27.09 5.17
C PHE A 98 4.84 -28.31 4.28
N HIS A 99 5.43 -28.09 3.11
CA HIS A 99 5.88 -29.17 2.24
C HIS A 99 7.37 -29.38 2.47
N PHE A 100 7.75 -30.58 2.92
CA PHE A 100 9.13 -31.00 3.12
C PHE A 100 9.58 -31.92 1.99
N HIS A 101 10.76 -31.66 1.40
CA HIS A 101 11.33 -32.49 0.32
C HIS A 101 11.91 -33.80 0.85
N ASP A 102 12.45 -33.80 2.09
CA ASP A 102 12.88 -35.00 2.77
C ASP A 102 11.98 -35.27 3.99
N ASN A 103 11.17 -36.32 3.90
CA ASN A 103 10.29 -36.79 4.94
C ASN A 103 10.82 -38.07 5.66
N SER A 104 12.10 -38.46 5.47
CA SER A 104 12.70 -39.52 6.21
C SER A 104 12.89 -39.15 7.69
N ASP A 105 12.86 -40.14 8.58
CA ASP A 105 13.06 -39.90 10.02
C ASP A 105 14.43 -39.31 10.33
N LYS A 106 15.39 -39.45 9.42
CA LYS A 106 16.76 -38.92 9.55
C LYS A 106 16.83 -37.40 9.28
N ALA A 107 15.82 -36.83 8.64
CA ALA A 107 15.78 -35.40 8.38
C ALA A 107 15.46 -34.60 9.65
N TRP A 108 14.89 -35.22 10.65
CA TRP A 108 14.62 -34.63 11.96
C TRP A 108 15.60 -35.06 13.03
N PRO A 109 15.82 -34.26 14.08
CA PRO A 109 15.27 -32.90 14.27
C PRO A 109 15.93 -31.85 13.36
N TYR A 110 15.28 -30.70 13.23
CA TYR A 110 15.78 -29.51 12.51
C TYR A 110 15.77 -29.65 10.98
N ASN A 111 14.65 -30.14 10.44
CA ASN A 111 14.48 -30.34 9.02
C ASN A 111 14.39 -29.02 8.26
N ARG A 112 15.39 -28.74 7.40
CA ARG A 112 15.51 -27.53 6.57
C ARG A 112 14.99 -27.71 5.14
N THR A 113 14.39 -28.85 4.81
CA THR A 113 14.00 -29.17 3.43
C THR A 113 12.59 -28.67 3.07
N TYR A 114 12.06 -27.68 3.79
CA TYR A 114 10.77 -27.08 3.49
C TYR A 114 10.85 -26.08 2.34
N ASP A 115 9.70 -25.86 1.66
CA ASP A 115 9.58 -24.85 0.63
C ASP A 115 9.61 -23.43 1.22
N GLY A 116 10.44 -22.57 0.65
CA GLY A 116 10.44 -21.15 0.90
C GLY A 116 9.76 -20.36 -0.23
N TRP A 117 9.05 -19.29 0.10
CA TRP A 117 8.53 -18.36 -0.92
C TRP A 117 9.72 -17.74 -1.66
N TRP A 118 9.73 -17.89 -2.99
CA TRP A 118 10.86 -17.55 -3.87
C TRP A 118 12.21 -18.17 -3.45
N GLY A 119 12.17 -19.29 -2.71
CA GLY A 119 13.35 -19.98 -2.24
C GLY A 119 13.99 -19.40 -0.98
N HIS A 120 13.34 -18.44 -0.33
CA HIS A 120 13.84 -17.87 0.93
C HIS A 120 13.44 -18.77 2.11
N ASP A 121 14.43 -19.30 2.81
CA ASP A 121 14.24 -20.13 4.00
C ASP A 121 13.67 -19.39 5.22
N THR A 122 13.83 -18.06 5.23
CA THR A 122 13.24 -17.19 6.25
C THR A 122 11.74 -16.92 6.03
N LEU A 123 11.22 -17.31 4.85
CA LEU A 123 9.82 -17.12 4.44
C LEU A 123 9.18 -18.46 4.04
N PRO A 124 8.99 -19.40 4.99
CA PRO A 124 8.40 -20.72 4.72
C PRO A 124 7.05 -20.61 4.04
N LYS A 125 6.92 -21.25 2.87
CA LYS A 125 5.67 -21.28 2.10
C LYS A 125 4.64 -22.18 2.78
N LEU A 126 3.40 -21.72 2.90
CA LEU A 126 2.31 -22.48 3.52
C LEU A 126 1.67 -23.43 2.50
N ASN A 127 1.47 -24.68 2.92
CA ASN A 127 1.01 -25.80 2.09
C ASN A 127 -0.53 -26.00 2.20
N TYR A 128 -1.28 -25.12 1.58
CA TYR A 128 -2.75 -25.14 1.64
C TYR A 128 -3.36 -26.37 0.95
N GLU A 129 -2.81 -26.78 -0.20
CA GLU A 129 -3.30 -27.96 -0.94
C GLU A 129 -3.07 -29.26 -0.16
N GLY A 130 -2.05 -29.30 0.69
CA GLY A 130 -1.69 -30.46 1.49
C GLY A 130 -2.29 -30.48 2.91
N SER A 131 -3.05 -29.44 3.32
CA SER A 131 -3.50 -29.33 4.71
C SER A 131 -4.86 -28.64 4.89
N ASP A 132 -5.92 -29.42 4.94
CA ASP A 132 -7.26 -28.91 5.31
C ASP A 132 -7.25 -28.24 6.69
N LYS A 133 -6.43 -28.74 7.62
CA LYS A 133 -6.26 -28.14 8.95
C LYS A 133 -5.70 -26.72 8.87
N LEU A 134 -4.75 -26.46 7.98
CA LEU A 134 -4.23 -25.12 7.74
C LEU A 134 -5.32 -24.20 7.16
N VAL A 135 -6.06 -24.69 6.15
CA VAL A 135 -7.17 -23.95 5.54
C VAL A 135 -8.17 -23.52 6.61
N GLU A 136 -8.64 -24.47 7.44
CA GLU A 136 -9.58 -24.20 8.52
C GLU A 136 -9.02 -23.19 9.53
N TYR A 137 -7.74 -23.35 9.90
CA TYR A 137 -7.07 -22.44 10.83
C TYR A 137 -7.07 -21.00 10.30
N ILE A 138 -6.65 -20.80 9.05
CA ILE A 138 -6.58 -19.46 8.45
C ILE A 138 -7.96 -18.84 8.27
N LEU A 139 -8.98 -19.63 7.86
CA LEU A 139 -10.35 -19.12 7.76
C LEU A 139 -10.89 -18.70 9.15
N ASN A 140 -10.53 -19.43 10.21
CA ASN A 140 -10.88 -19.03 11.57
C ASN A 140 -10.16 -17.77 12.03
N VAL A 141 -8.88 -17.57 11.67
CA VAL A 141 -8.15 -16.32 11.90
C VAL A 141 -8.85 -15.17 11.16
N ALA A 142 -9.19 -15.36 9.89
CA ALA A 142 -9.86 -14.35 9.09
C ALA A 142 -11.17 -13.88 9.70
N LYS A 143 -11.97 -14.80 10.24
CA LYS A 143 -13.24 -14.50 10.96
C LYS A 143 -13.00 -13.86 12.32
N LYS A 144 -12.03 -14.38 13.11
CA LYS A 144 -11.72 -13.89 14.47
C LYS A 144 -11.55 -12.38 14.50
N TRP A 145 -10.68 -11.86 13.67
CA TRP A 145 -10.29 -10.46 13.74
C TRP A 145 -11.36 -9.48 13.24
N VAL A 146 -12.24 -9.89 12.31
CA VAL A 146 -13.36 -9.04 11.85
C VAL A 146 -14.60 -9.15 12.74
N SER A 147 -14.57 -10.03 13.76
CA SER A 147 -15.65 -10.27 14.73
C SER A 147 -15.33 -9.62 16.08
N PRO A 148 -16.35 -9.37 16.92
CA PRO A 148 -16.12 -8.95 18.30
C PRO A 148 -15.21 -9.96 19.06
N PRO A 149 -14.33 -9.48 19.96
CA PRO A 149 -14.22 -8.09 20.43
C PRO A 149 -13.33 -7.18 19.56
N TYR A 150 -12.63 -7.74 18.55
CA TYR A 150 -11.67 -6.99 17.73
C TYR A 150 -12.36 -6.09 16.71
N SER A 151 -13.30 -6.64 15.95
CA SER A 151 -14.16 -5.90 15.01
C SER A 151 -13.41 -5.02 14.02
N VAL A 152 -12.27 -5.49 13.49
CA VAL A 152 -11.56 -4.75 12.44
C VAL A 152 -12.39 -4.70 11.17
N ASP A 153 -12.14 -3.70 10.33
CA ASP A 153 -12.98 -3.35 9.19
C ASP A 153 -12.53 -4.01 7.87
N GLY A 154 -11.49 -4.83 7.92
CA GLY A 154 -11.04 -5.55 6.73
C GLY A 154 -9.62 -6.10 6.80
N TRP A 155 -9.22 -6.69 5.67
CA TRP A 155 -7.93 -7.30 5.43
C TRP A 155 -7.24 -6.67 4.23
N ARG A 156 -5.96 -6.34 4.33
CA ARG A 156 -5.02 -6.23 3.22
C ARG A 156 -4.33 -7.59 3.09
N LEU A 157 -4.31 -8.14 1.91
CA LEU A 157 -3.75 -9.47 1.64
C LEU A 157 -2.39 -9.33 0.98
N ASP A 158 -1.35 -9.74 1.69
CA ASP A 158 0.02 -9.75 1.23
C ASP A 158 0.21 -10.80 0.12
N VAL A 159 0.87 -10.42 -0.98
CA VAL A 159 1.17 -11.26 -2.15
C VAL A 159 0.05 -12.25 -2.51
N ALA A 160 -1.17 -11.73 -2.56
CA ALA A 160 -2.39 -12.54 -2.59
C ALA A 160 -2.45 -13.51 -3.79
N ALA A 161 -1.89 -13.13 -4.93
CA ALA A 161 -1.86 -13.99 -6.13
C ALA A 161 -0.92 -15.20 -6.02
N ASP A 162 0.03 -15.17 -5.08
CA ASP A 162 1.03 -16.24 -4.89
C ASP A 162 0.55 -17.36 -3.95
N LEU A 163 -0.58 -17.16 -3.25
CA LEU A 163 -1.08 -18.16 -2.30
C LEU A 163 -1.48 -19.44 -3.01
N GLY A 164 -1.05 -20.57 -2.45
CA GLY A 164 -1.20 -21.90 -3.05
C GLY A 164 -0.13 -22.19 -4.10
N HIS A 165 -0.29 -23.30 -4.85
CA HIS A 165 0.66 -23.75 -5.87
C HIS A 165 0.08 -23.69 -7.28
N THR A 166 -1.25 -23.55 -7.41
CA THR A 166 -1.95 -23.43 -8.70
C THR A 166 -2.90 -22.24 -8.72
N ALA A 167 -3.11 -21.66 -9.89
CA ALA A 167 -4.05 -20.56 -10.07
C ALA A 167 -5.49 -20.97 -9.70
N GLU A 168 -5.90 -22.19 -10.07
CA GLU A 168 -7.21 -22.73 -9.74
C GLU A 168 -7.42 -22.81 -8.22
N TYR A 169 -6.41 -23.26 -7.49
CA TYR A 169 -6.47 -23.34 -6.04
C TYR A 169 -6.52 -21.93 -5.41
N ASN A 170 -5.70 -21.02 -5.90
CA ASN A 170 -5.66 -19.63 -5.44
C ASN A 170 -7.06 -19.00 -5.50
N HIS A 171 -7.72 -19.04 -6.68
CA HIS A 171 -9.09 -18.55 -6.85
C HIS A 171 -10.09 -19.26 -5.93
N ALA A 172 -10.02 -20.58 -5.82
CA ALA A 172 -10.89 -21.36 -4.95
C ALA A 172 -10.73 -20.98 -3.46
N PHE A 173 -9.49 -20.74 -3.02
CA PHE A 173 -9.20 -20.31 -1.66
C PHE A 173 -9.75 -18.91 -1.36
N TRP A 174 -9.53 -17.93 -2.24
CA TRP A 174 -10.00 -16.56 -2.01
C TRP A 174 -11.53 -16.46 -1.99
N LYS A 175 -12.25 -17.31 -2.74
CA LYS A 175 -13.70 -17.45 -2.62
C LYS A 175 -14.13 -17.96 -1.24
N LYS A 176 -13.44 -18.97 -0.70
CA LYS A 176 -13.67 -19.46 0.67
C LYS A 176 -13.37 -18.40 1.71
N PHE A 177 -12.24 -17.69 1.54
CA PHE A 177 -11.81 -16.62 2.43
C PHE A 177 -12.86 -15.49 2.46
N ARG A 178 -13.26 -15.00 1.28
CA ARG A 178 -14.32 -14.00 1.17
C ARG A 178 -15.60 -14.44 1.86
N LYS A 179 -16.05 -15.64 1.60
CA LYS A 179 -17.25 -16.19 2.24
C LYS A 179 -17.13 -16.12 3.77
N ALA A 180 -16.03 -16.62 4.32
CA ALA A 180 -15.79 -16.63 5.76
C ALA A 180 -15.77 -15.20 6.37
N VAL A 181 -15.08 -14.26 5.72
CA VAL A 181 -14.99 -12.87 6.18
C VAL A 181 -16.35 -12.18 6.09
N LYS A 182 -17.07 -12.31 4.97
CA LYS A 182 -18.36 -11.62 4.76
C LYS A 182 -19.50 -12.21 5.61
N GLU A 183 -19.45 -13.49 5.94
CA GLU A 183 -20.38 -14.11 6.90
C GLU A 183 -20.15 -13.57 8.32
N ALA A 184 -18.91 -13.31 8.70
CA ALA A 184 -18.56 -12.76 10.01
C ALA A 184 -18.81 -11.25 10.09
N ASN A 185 -18.45 -10.51 9.04
CA ASN A 185 -18.66 -9.08 8.93
C ASN A 185 -18.90 -8.69 7.46
N PRO A 186 -20.16 -8.49 7.03
CA PRO A 186 -20.49 -8.14 5.63
C PRO A 186 -19.87 -6.84 5.14
N GLN A 187 -19.50 -5.92 6.06
CA GLN A 187 -18.89 -4.63 5.73
C GLN A 187 -17.36 -4.68 5.66
N ALA A 188 -16.73 -5.79 6.06
CA ALA A 188 -15.27 -5.89 6.03
C ALA A 188 -14.74 -5.83 4.60
N LEU A 189 -13.75 -4.96 4.37
CA LEU A 189 -13.06 -4.82 3.10
C LEU A 189 -12.04 -5.96 2.92
N ILE A 190 -11.93 -6.48 1.71
CA ILE A 190 -10.87 -7.40 1.29
C ILE A 190 -10.07 -6.72 0.19
N LEU A 191 -8.89 -6.24 0.54
CA LEU A 191 -8.00 -5.49 -0.35
C LEU A 191 -6.71 -6.30 -0.56
N ALA A 192 -6.34 -6.53 -1.80
CA ALA A 192 -5.17 -7.36 -2.13
C ALA A 192 -3.98 -6.55 -2.62
N GLU A 193 -2.80 -6.99 -2.26
CA GLU A 193 -1.59 -6.64 -2.97
C GLU A 193 -1.49 -7.48 -4.24
N HIS A 194 -1.40 -6.79 -5.39
CA HIS A 194 -1.24 -7.43 -6.68
C HIS A 194 -0.61 -6.49 -7.70
N TYR A 195 0.30 -7.02 -8.50
CA TYR A 195 0.89 -6.37 -9.66
C TYR A 195 0.32 -6.98 -10.93
N GLY A 196 0.10 -6.16 -11.95
CA GLY A 196 -0.45 -6.60 -13.22
C GLY A 196 -1.98 -6.61 -13.27
N ASP A 197 -2.56 -7.50 -14.08
CA ASP A 197 -4.01 -7.55 -14.32
C ASP A 197 -4.78 -8.22 -13.18
N PRO A 198 -5.56 -7.48 -12.37
CA PRO A 198 -6.30 -8.04 -11.25
C PRO A 198 -7.68 -8.57 -11.63
N SER A 199 -8.07 -8.47 -12.91
CA SER A 199 -9.46 -8.68 -13.34
C SER A 199 -10.02 -10.05 -12.98
N GLY A 200 -9.18 -11.09 -12.92
CA GLY A 200 -9.58 -12.45 -12.53
C GLY A 200 -10.15 -12.55 -11.12
N TRP A 201 -9.62 -11.76 -10.19
CA TRP A 201 -10.01 -11.78 -8.77
C TRP A 201 -11.06 -10.72 -8.39
N LEU A 202 -11.35 -9.77 -9.29
CA LEU A 202 -12.26 -8.65 -9.02
C LEU A 202 -13.68 -8.87 -9.58
N GLN A 203 -14.10 -10.13 -9.69
CA GLN A 203 -15.43 -10.49 -10.20
C GLN A 203 -16.56 -10.40 -9.15
N GLY A 204 -16.23 -10.00 -7.91
CA GLY A 204 -17.20 -9.84 -6.82
C GLY A 204 -17.30 -11.02 -5.86
N ASP A 205 -16.55 -12.07 -6.10
CA ASP A 205 -16.54 -13.31 -5.31
C ASP A 205 -15.20 -13.61 -4.61
N GLU A 206 -14.19 -12.74 -4.81
CA GLU A 206 -12.86 -12.85 -4.20
C GLU A 206 -12.46 -11.53 -3.51
N TRP A 207 -11.64 -10.68 -4.15
CA TRP A 207 -11.23 -9.39 -3.58
C TRP A 207 -12.23 -8.28 -3.88
N ASP A 208 -12.30 -7.29 -2.99
CA ASP A 208 -13.09 -6.07 -3.21
C ASP A 208 -12.28 -5.00 -3.95
N SER A 209 -10.97 -4.93 -3.67
CA SER A 209 -10.09 -3.89 -4.17
C SER A 209 -8.62 -4.31 -4.14
N ILE A 210 -7.74 -3.44 -4.65
CA ILE A 210 -6.29 -3.67 -4.76
C ILE A 210 -5.48 -2.47 -4.29
N MET A 211 -4.21 -2.72 -3.97
CA MET A 211 -3.18 -1.69 -3.96
C MET A 211 -2.91 -1.26 -5.41
N ASN A 212 -3.10 0.03 -5.71
CA ASN A 212 -3.17 0.49 -7.10
C ASN A 212 -1.78 0.86 -7.65
N TYR A 213 -1.01 -0.14 -8.02
CA TYR A 213 0.31 0.05 -8.63
C TYR A 213 0.20 0.52 -10.08
N ASP A 214 -0.41 -0.30 -10.93
CA ASP A 214 -0.38 -0.12 -12.39
C ASP A 214 -1.29 1.01 -12.87
N ALA A 215 -2.47 1.19 -12.25
CA ALA A 215 -3.42 2.24 -12.63
C ALA A 215 -3.23 3.56 -11.83
N PHE A 216 -2.17 3.70 -11.03
CA PHE A 216 -1.90 4.95 -10.33
C PHE A 216 -0.41 5.18 -10.04
N MET A 217 0.24 4.37 -9.19
CA MET A 217 1.61 4.64 -8.74
C MET A 217 2.58 4.72 -9.91
N GLU A 218 2.57 3.75 -10.79
CA GLU A 218 3.48 3.64 -11.94
C GLU A 218 3.32 4.83 -12.92
N PRO A 219 2.12 5.12 -13.46
CA PRO A 219 1.95 6.26 -14.36
C PRO A 219 2.32 7.60 -13.73
N VAL A 220 2.00 7.81 -12.45
CA VAL A 220 2.33 9.07 -11.75
C VAL A 220 3.83 9.22 -11.58
N THR A 221 4.54 8.18 -11.12
CA THR A 221 5.98 8.27 -10.92
C THR A 221 6.73 8.46 -12.24
N TRP A 222 6.34 7.76 -13.30
CA TRP A 222 6.94 7.93 -14.62
C TRP A 222 6.71 9.33 -15.18
N PHE A 223 5.48 9.83 -15.12
CA PHE A 223 5.15 11.16 -15.65
C PHE A 223 5.88 12.28 -14.92
N LEU A 224 5.86 12.28 -13.58
CA LEU A 224 6.40 13.38 -12.80
C LEU A 224 7.92 13.30 -12.56
N THR A 225 8.49 12.11 -12.59
CA THR A 225 9.91 11.94 -12.21
C THR A 225 10.75 11.22 -13.27
N GLY A 226 10.16 10.48 -14.20
CA GLY A 226 10.87 9.57 -15.10
C GLY A 226 11.49 8.36 -14.41
N MET A 227 11.23 8.18 -13.10
CA MET A 227 11.80 7.11 -12.30
C MET A 227 10.85 5.92 -12.17
N GLU A 228 11.42 4.73 -12.20
CA GLU A 228 10.74 3.50 -11.79
C GLU A 228 10.48 3.52 -10.26
N LYS A 229 9.44 2.85 -9.79
CA LYS A 229 8.98 2.87 -8.39
C LYS A 229 10.00 2.44 -7.33
N HIS A 230 10.97 1.61 -7.69
CA HIS A 230 12.07 1.22 -6.79
C HIS A 230 13.30 2.14 -6.91
N SER A 231 13.32 3.08 -7.84
CA SER A 231 14.50 3.87 -8.26
C SER A 231 15.56 3.03 -8.98
N ASP A 232 15.19 1.92 -9.60
CA ASP A 232 16.13 1.03 -10.30
C ASP A 232 16.45 1.49 -11.72
N SER A 233 15.59 2.33 -12.31
CA SER A 233 15.80 2.86 -13.65
C SER A 233 15.16 4.24 -13.86
N TYR A 234 15.66 4.95 -14.88
CA TYR A 234 15.12 6.22 -15.35
C TYR A 234 14.76 6.10 -16.84
N ASN A 235 13.60 6.62 -17.22
CA ASN A 235 13.14 6.66 -18.60
C ASN A 235 12.69 8.07 -19.00
N GLY A 236 13.57 8.78 -19.73
CA GLY A 236 13.30 10.13 -20.22
C GLY A 236 12.16 10.20 -21.26
N GLY A 237 11.81 9.11 -21.92
CA GLY A 237 10.68 9.04 -22.87
C GLY A 237 9.31 9.01 -22.17
N LEU A 238 9.26 8.63 -20.90
CA LEU A 238 8.06 8.65 -20.06
C LEU A 238 7.96 9.92 -19.21
N TYR A 239 9.11 10.53 -18.92
CA TYR A 239 9.17 11.77 -18.13
C TYR A 239 8.43 12.91 -18.84
N GLY A 240 7.39 13.42 -18.21
CA GLY A 240 6.55 14.49 -18.76
C GLY A 240 5.65 14.08 -19.93
N ASN A 241 5.58 12.80 -20.28
CA ASN A 241 4.77 12.33 -21.40
C ASN A 241 3.29 12.20 -20.98
N GLY A 242 2.49 13.27 -21.19
CA GLY A 242 1.09 13.32 -20.79
C GLY A 242 0.20 12.30 -21.52
N GLN A 243 0.50 11.99 -22.78
CA GLN A 243 -0.26 10.97 -23.52
C GLN A 243 -0.01 9.57 -22.94
N SER A 244 1.25 9.21 -22.72
CA SER A 244 1.62 7.92 -22.10
C SER A 244 1.00 7.77 -20.70
N PHE A 245 0.94 8.87 -19.91
CA PHE A 245 0.26 8.87 -18.61
C PHE A 245 -1.22 8.47 -18.75
N PHE A 246 -1.98 9.11 -19.63
CA PHE A 246 -3.39 8.79 -19.79
C PHE A 246 -3.64 7.42 -20.41
N ASP A 247 -2.81 7.00 -21.37
CA ASP A 247 -2.93 5.67 -21.99
C ASP A 247 -2.72 4.56 -20.97
N ALA A 248 -1.70 4.68 -20.11
CA ALA A 248 -1.45 3.72 -19.04
C ALA A 248 -2.59 3.69 -18.01
N MET A 249 -3.03 4.88 -17.55
CA MET A 249 -4.17 4.99 -16.61
C MET A 249 -5.44 4.35 -17.20
N ALA A 250 -5.78 4.66 -18.44
CA ALA A 250 -6.97 4.13 -19.11
C ALA A 250 -6.90 2.62 -19.28
N TYR A 251 -5.75 2.11 -19.73
CA TYR A 251 -5.54 0.67 -19.93
C TYR A 251 -5.73 -0.12 -18.64
N HIS A 252 -5.03 0.27 -17.57
CA HIS A 252 -5.09 -0.47 -16.31
C HIS A 252 -6.42 -0.27 -15.57
N MET A 253 -7.01 0.93 -15.61
CA MET A 253 -8.35 1.15 -15.05
C MET A 253 -9.43 0.32 -15.76
N SER A 254 -9.29 0.04 -17.08
CA SER A 254 -10.24 -0.78 -17.83
C SER A 254 -10.28 -2.24 -17.37
N ARG A 255 -9.28 -2.69 -16.59
CA ARG A 255 -9.20 -4.04 -15.99
C ARG A 255 -9.96 -4.16 -14.67
N MET A 256 -10.52 -3.05 -14.18
CA MET A 256 -11.23 -3.00 -12.92
C MET A 256 -12.69 -2.57 -13.13
N GLN A 257 -13.58 -3.13 -12.32
CA GLN A 257 -14.94 -2.63 -12.23
C GLN A 257 -14.96 -1.24 -11.59
N THR A 258 -15.97 -0.42 -11.90
CA THR A 258 -16.09 0.94 -11.40
C THR A 258 -15.96 1.04 -9.87
N ASN A 259 -16.60 0.14 -9.13
CA ASN A 259 -16.53 0.13 -7.66
C ASN A 259 -15.10 -0.09 -7.17
N THR A 260 -14.36 -0.99 -7.82
CA THR A 260 -12.95 -1.24 -7.51
C THR A 260 -12.07 -0.04 -7.80
N VAL A 261 -12.27 0.62 -8.95
CA VAL A 261 -11.53 1.85 -9.29
C VAL A 261 -11.66 2.89 -8.19
N PHE A 262 -12.87 3.10 -7.63
CA PHE A 262 -13.07 4.09 -6.56
C PHE A 262 -12.54 3.68 -5.18
N THR A 263 -12.28 2.41 -4.97
CA THR A 263 -11.75 1.87 -3.70
C THR A 263 -10.30 1.45 -3.79
N ALA A 264 -9.69 1.46 -4.98
CA ALA A 264 -8.29 1.11 -5.18
C ALA A 264 -7.37 2.09 -4.45
N MET A 265 -6.35 1.57 -3.77
CA MET A 265 -5.40 2.37 -2.97
C MET A 265 -4.45 3.16 -3.87
N ASN A 266 -4.74 4.45 -4.06
CA ASN A 266 -3.88 5.36 -4.79
C ASN A 266 -2.75 5.85 -3.90
N GLN A 267 -1.64 5.13 -3.91
CA GLN A 267 -0.45 5.40 -3.09
C GLN A 267 0.68 5.97 -3.94
N LEU A 268 1.47 6.89 -3.38
CA LEU A 268 2.69 7.42 -4.00
C LEU A 268 3.91 6.64 -3.55
N SER A 269 3.91 6.19 -2.30
CA SER A 269 4.95 5.39 -1.66
C SER A 269 4.34 4.25 -0.87
N ASN A 270 5.13 3.23 -0.55
CA ASN A 270 4.82 2.20 0.44
C ASN A 270 6.09 1.63 1.08
N HIS A 271 5.95 0.56 1.84
CA HIS A 271 7.02 -0.06 2.62
C HIS A 271 8.07 -0.82 1.78
N ASP A 272 7.78 -1.15 0.51
CA ASP A 272 8.68 -1.88 -0.40
C ASP A 272 9.43 -0.97 -1.36
N HIS A 273 8.76 0.11 -1.80
CA HIS A 273 9.28 1.01 -2.83
C HIS A 273 10.06 2.17 -2.24
N SER A 274 10.87 2.83 -3.07
CA SER A 274 11.46 4.10 -2.68
C SER A 274 10.37 5.14 -2.42
N ARG A 275 10.62 6.07 -1.49
CA ARG A 275 9.71 7.17 -1.21
C ARG A 275 9.53 8.04 -2.46
N PHE A 276 8.31 8.51 -2.73
CA PHE A 276 8.08 9.36 -3.91
C PHE A 276 8.96 10.61 -3.89
N LEU A 277 9.09 11.25 -2.73
CA LEU A 277 9.96 12.42 -2.59
C LEU A 277 11.41 12.10 -2.98
N THR A 278 11.93 10.93 -2.63
CA THR A 278 13.28 10.48 -3.08
C THR A 278 13.34 10.37 -4.60
N ARG A 279 12.31 9.77 -5.25
CA ARG A 279 12.29 9.64 -6.72
C ARG A 279 12.34 10.97 -7.46
N THR A 280 11.93 12.08 -6.83
CA THR A 280 12.00 13.43 -7.42
C THR A 280 13.42 13.91 -7.65
N ASN A 281 14.44 13.33 -7.00
CA ASN A 281 15.84 13.64 -7.25
C ASN A 281 16.41 12.98 -8.52
N GLN A 282 15.65 12.07 -9.14
CA GLN A 282 16.00 11.38 -10.39
C GLN A 282 17.31 10.56 -10.32
N VAL A 283 17.70 10.12 -9.13
CA VAL A 283 18.89 9.29 -8.92
C VAL A 283 18.51 7.82 -8.99
N VAL A 284 19.17 7.09 -9.89
CA VAL A 284 19.06 5.62 -9.97
C VAL A 284 19.95 4.99 -8.92
N GLY A 285 19.39 4.13 -8.05
CA GLY A 285 20.14 3.40 -7.04
C GLY A 285 19.31 2.95 -5.84
N ARG A 286 20.01 2.32 -4.92
CA ARG A 286 19.48 1.78 -3.66
C ARG A 286 20.42 2.12 -2.50
N ILE A 287 19.98 1.89 -1.26
CA ILE A 287 20.80 2.21 -0.07
C ILE A 287 22.21 1.58 -0.14
N GLY A 288 22.33 0.35 -0.62
CA GLY A 288 23.61 -0.35 -0.72
C GLY A 288 24.59 0.26 -1.75
N SER A 289 24.08 0.92 -2.80
CA SER A 289 24.88 1.54 -3.85
C SER A 289 25.12 3.03 -3.64
N MET A 290 24.18 3.74 -2.99
CA MET A 290 24.18 5.21 -2.95
C MET A 290 24.32 5.77 -1.52
N GLY A 291 24.16 4.95 -0.50
CA GLY A 291 24.10 5.40 0.90
C GLY A 291 22.75 6.04 1.27
N PRO A 292 22.44 6.14 2.58
CA PRO A 292 21.13 6.61 3.06
C PRO A 292 20.92 8.12 2.85
N GLU A 293 21.98 8.94 2.87
CA GLU A 293 21.91 10.40 2.76
C GLU A 293 21.45 10.83 1.36
N ARG A 294 21.91 10.12 0.33
CA ARG A 294 21.60 10.43 -1.07
C ARG A 294 20.09 10.38 -1.37
N ALA A 295 19.31 9.61 -0.61
CA ALA A 295 17.86 9.55 -0.74
C ALA A 295 17.18 10.91 -0.49
N SER A 296 17.80 11.78 0.28
CA SER A 296 17.25 13.10 0.68
C SER A 296 17.89 14.29 -0.05
N GLU A 297 18.92 14.05 -0.86
CA GLU A 297 19.62 15.12 -1.58
C GLU A 297 18.88 15.52 -2.85
N ASN A 298 18.78 16.83 -3.11
CA ASN A 298 18.20 17.42 -4.31
C ASN A 298 16.75 16.95 -4.61
N VAL A 299 16.02 16.56 -3.59
CA VAL A 299 14.59 16.23 -3.73
C VAL A 299 13.77 17.47 -4.06
N LYS A 300 12.71 17.31 -4.84
CA LYS A 300 11.87 18.41 -5.33
C LYS A 300 10.50 18.37 -4.67
N LYS A 301 10.29 19.21 -3.67
CA LYS A 301 9.01 19.32 -2.96
C LYS A 301 7.88 19.85 -3.85
N CYS A 302 8.19 20.70 -4.83
CA CYS A 302 7.21 21.14 -5.82
C CYS A 302 6.60 19.96 -6.58
N VAL A 303 7.43 19.00 -7.04
CA VAL A 303 6.98 17.79 -7.74
C VAL A 303 6.18 16.87 -6.79
N MET A 304 6.57 16.79 -5.51
CA MET A 304 5.76 16.05 -4.51
C MET A 304 4.35 16.65 -4.38
N ARG A 305 4.21 17.98 -4.38
CA ARG A 305 2.89 18.63 -4.30
C ARG A 305 2.05 18.37 -5.55
N GLU A 306 2.66 18.34 -6.74
CA GLU A 306 1.96 17.93 -7.98
C GLU A 306 1.44 16.50 -7.88
N ALA A 307 2.25 15.57 -7.37
CA ALA A 307 1.82 14.19 -7.15
C ALA A 307 0.65 14.10 -6.16
N VAL A 308 0.68 14.87 -5.08
CA VAL A 308 -0.42 14.96 -4.10
C VAL A 308 -1.68 15.56 -4.74
N MET A 309 -1.56 16.54 -5.63
CA MET A 309 -2.71 17.05 -6.39
C MET A 309 -3.35 15.95 -7.24
N ILE A 310 -2.54 15.18 -7.98
CA ILE A 310 -3.04 14.04 -8.76
C ILE A 310 -3.69 13.01 -7.81
N GLN A 311 -3.02 12.64 -6.73
CA GLN A 311 -3.51 11.66 -5.76
C GLN A 311 -4.90 12.03 -5.19
N MET A 312 -5.10 13.30 -4.86
CA MET A 312 -6.35 13.78 -4.25
C MET A 312 -7.45 14.09 -5.27
N THR A 313 -7.16 14.09 -6.57
CA THR A 313 -8.12 14.43 -7.62
C THR A 313 -8.39 13.33 -8.64
N TRP A 314 -7.52 12.30 -8.74
CA TRP A 314 -7.73 11.11 -9.57
C TRP A 314 -8.73 10.14 -8.93
N PRO A 315 -9.48 9.31 -9.72
CA PRO A 315 -10.36 8.27 -9.14
C PRO A 315 -9.59 7.26 -8.30
N GLY A 316 -10.12 6.95 -7.12
CA GLY A 316 -9.53 5.98 -6.20
C GLY A 316 -9.56 6.46 -4.75
N ALA A 317 -9.01 5.69 -3.85
CA ALA A 317 -8.84 6.02 -2.44
C ALA A 317 -7.44 6.62 -2.20
N PRO A 318 -7.30 7.94 -2.01
CA PRO A 318 -6.01 8.55 -1.69
C PRO A 318 -5.42 7.90 -0.45
N THR A 319 -4.23 7.33 -0.58
CA THR A 319 -3.57 6.55 0.47
C THR A 319 -2.19 7.11 0.75
N LEU A 320 -1.97 7.56 1.98
CA LEU A 320 -0.70 8.11 2.44
C LEU A 320 0.14 6.99 3.08
N TYR A 321 1.37 6.82 2.63
CA TYR A 321 2.35 6.09 3.41
C TYR A 321 2.90 7.02 4.48
N TYR A 322 2.88 6.59 5.74
CA TYR A 322 3.27 7.46 6.87
C TYR A 322 4.59 8.17 6.60
N GLY A 323 4.63 9.46 6.88
CA GLY A 323 5.82 10.28 6.70
C GLY A 323 5.96 10.92 5.32
N ASP A 324 5.24 10.51 4.29
CA ASP A 324 5.22 11.20 3.00
C ASP A 324 4.77 12.66 3.18
N GLU A 325 3.75 12.86 4.02
CA GLU A 325 3.24 14.18 4.40
C GLU A 325 4.23 14.99 5.22
N ALA A 326 5.17 14.33 5.89
CA ALA A 326 6.18 14.96 6.76
C ALA A 326 7.55 15.10 6.08
N GLY A 327 7.65 14.80 4.77
CA GLY A 327 8.88 14.95 4.00
C GLY A 327 9.90 13.82 4.20
N VAL A 328 9.48 12.64 4.64
CA VAL A 328 10.38 11.49 4.81
C VAL A 328 10.84 10.98 3.45
N CYS A 329 12.15 10.86 3.30
CA CYS A 329 12.82 10.24 2.16
C CYS A 329 13.30 8.83 2.52
N GLY A 330 13.59 8.01 1.50
CA GLY A 330 14.18 6.68 1.67
C GLY A 330 14.21 5.91 0.35
N TRP A 331 15.22 5.07 0.20
CA TRP A 331 15.29 4.06 -0.86
C TRP A 331 14.24 2.97 -0.62
N THR A 332 14.29 1.89 -1.35
CA THR A 332 13.44 0.71 -1.12
C THR A 332 13.65 0.11 0.28
N ASP A 333 12.81 -0.85 0.66
CA ASP A 333 12.98 -1.63 1.90
C ASP A 333 14.46 -2.05 2.12
N PRO A 334 15.01 -1.87 3.34
CA PRO A 334 14.38 -1.36 4.57
C PRO A 334 14.42 0.16 4.74
N ASP A 335 15.06 0.92 3.85
CA ASP A 335 15.29 2.35 4.02
C ASP A 335 14.02 3.21 3.86
N SER A 336 13.01 2.72 3.13
CA SER A 336 11.69 3.35 3.05
C SER A 336 10.95 3.39 4.39
N ARG A 337 11.36 2.55 5.36
CA ARG A 337 10.73 2.39 6.69
C ARG A 337 11.40 3.23 7.77
N ARG A 338 12.00 4.37 7.40
CA ARG A 338 12.59 5.30 8.39
C ARG A 338 11.52 5.76 9.39
N THR A 339 11.95 6.02 10.63
CA THR A 339 11.05 6.49 11.69
C THR A 339 10.38 7.82 11.33
N TYR A 340 9.15 8.02 11.83
CA TYR A 340 8.45 9.29 11.67
C TYR A 340 9.24 10.41 12.38
N PRO A 341 9.41 11.58 11.74
CA PRO A 341 10.29 12.64 12.25
C PRO A 341 9.61 13.53 13.32
N TRP A 342 9.12 12.94 14.39
CA TRP A 342 8.42 13.65 15.46
C TRP A 342 9.15 14.92 15.92
N GLY A 343 8.47 16.07 15.85
CA GLY A 343 9.00 17.39 16.20
C GLY A 343 9.95 18.00 15.16
N ARG A 344 10.11 17.35 14.00
CA ARG A 344 10.95 17.81 12.86
C ARG A 344 10.25 17.60 11.52
N GLU A 345 8.93 17.54 11.55
CA GLU A 345 8.09 17.35 10.38
C GLU A 345 8.23 18.52 9.41
N ASP A 346 8.10 18.26 8.13
CA ASP A 346 7.90 19.31 7.12
C ASP A 346 6.46 19.85 7.24
N LEU A 347 6.32 20.92 8.04
CA LEU A 347 5.00 21.47 8.36
C LEU A 347 4.30 22.05 7.14
N GLU A 348 5.05 22.58 6.17
CA GLU A 348 4.48 23.15 4.96
C GLU A 348 3.91 22.04 4.06
N LEU A 349 4.62 20.95 3.91
CA LEU A 349 4.15 19.78 3.16
C LEU A 349 2.93 19.12 3.85
N MET A 350 2.91 19.07 5.18
CA MET A 350 1.74 18.61 5.95
C MET A 350 0.51 19.47 5.72
N GLU A 351 0.67 20.80 5.75
CA GLU A 351 -0.43 21.73 5.48
C GLU A 351 -0.95 21.59 4.05
N PHE A 352 -0.07 21.35 3.08
CA PHE A 352 -0.47 21.10 1.71
C PHE A 352 -1.32 19.81 1.59
N HIS A 353 -0.91 18.72 2.24
CA HIS A 353 -1.69 17.48 2.28
C HIS A 353 -3.09 17.71 2.92
N ARG A 354 -3.15 18.46 4.03
CA ARG A 354 -4.43 18.82 4.67
C ARG A 354 -5.32 19.65 3.75
N TYR A 355 -4.74 20.63 3.07
CA TYR A 355 -5.45 21.48 2.11
C TYR A 355 -6.08 20.65 0.98
N MET A 356 -5.30 19.78 0.34
CA MET A 356 -5.74 18.92 -0.74
C MET A 356 -6.75 17.85 -0.28
N ALA A 357 -6.53 17.23 0.86
CA ALA A 357 -7.49 16.30 1.48
C ALA A 357 -8.82 16.99 1.80
N GLY A 358 -8.77 18.25 2.24
CA GLY A 358 -9.96 19.09 2.44
C GLY A 358 -10.73 19.35 1.15
N ILE A 359 -10.04 19.59 0.03
CA ILE A 359 -10.66 19.73 -1.30
C ILE A 359 -11.32 18.41 -1.71
N HIS A 360 -10.60 17.30 -1.63
CA HIS A 360 -11.13 15.96 -1.96
C HIS A 360 -12.41 15.65 -1.18
N LYS A 361 -12.42 15.89 0.14
CA LYS A 361 -13.57 15.60 1.01
C LYS A 361 -14.80 16.47 0.69
N ARG A 362 -14.60 17.72 0.28
CA ARG A 362 -15.71 18.64 0.01
C ARG A 362 -16.36 18.47 -1.37
N LEU A 363 -15.62 17.99 -2.37
CA LEU A 363 -16.08 17.93 -3.75
C LEU A 363 -16.57 16.52 -4.13
N PRO A 364 -17.89 16.31 -4.29
CA PRO A 364 -18.45 15.00 -4.64
C PRO A 364 -17.88 14.44 -5.95
N ALA A 365 -17.59 15.30 -6.94
CA ALA A 365 -17.00 14.90 -8.21
C ALA A 365 -15.65 14.18 -8.01
N LEU A 366 -14.82 14.59 -7.05
CA LEU A 366 -13.53 13.95 -6.78
C LEU A 366 -13.68 12.57 -6.13
N ARG A 367 -14.73 12.38 -5.32
CA ARG A 367 -14.97 11.13 -4.59
C ARG A 367 -15.74 10.08 -5.39
N LYS A 368 -16.63 10.51 -6.30
CA LYS A 368 -17.61 9.64 -6.98
C LYS A 368 -17.67 9.84 -8.49
N GLY A 369 -17.01 10.87 -9.01
CA GLY A 369 -17.16 11.29 -10.39
C GLY A 369 -16.37 10.44 -11.36
N ALA A 370 -16.90 10.29 -12.57
CA ALA A 370 -16.15 9.77 -13.70
C ALA A 370 -14.98 10.70 -14.03
N VAL A 371 -13.94 10.16 -14.65
CA VAL A 371 -12.76 10.90 -15.10
C VAL A 371 -12.78 11.02 -16.63
N LYS A 372 -12.37 12.20 -17.13
CA LYS A 372 -12.22 12.48 -18.55
C LYS A 372 -10.88 13.17 -18.80
N PRO A 373 -9.93 12.57 -19.53
CA PRO A 373 -8.78 13.28 -20.07
C PRO A 373 -9.24 14.43 -20.98
N LEU A 374 -8.64 15.62 -20.84
CA LEU A 374 -9.01 16.81 -21.58
C LEU A 374 -7.84 17.39 -22.39
N PHE A 375 -6.62 17.27 -21.87
CA PHE A 375 -5.42 17.81 -22.51
C PHE A 375 -4.20 17.00 -22.11
N ALA A 376 -3.34 16.71 -23.07
CA ALA A 376 -2.06 16.01 -22.86
C ALA A 376 -0.99 16.63 -23.74
N ALA A 377 0.12 17.02 -23.13
CA ALA A 377 1.30 17.53 -23.81
C ALA A 377 2.57 17.16 -23.00
N ASN A 378 3.72 17.57 -23.49
CA ASN A 378 4.95 17.40 -22.74
C ASN A 378 4.90 18.24 -21.46
N GLN A 379 5.12 17.60 -20.30
CA GLN A 379 5.10 18.20 -18.96
C GLN A 379 3.75 18.81 -18.55
N GLN A 380 2.67 18.55 -19.29
CA GLN A 380 1.35 19.13 -19.02
C GLN A 380 0.23 18.12 -19.23
N ILE A 381 -0.70 18.07 -18.28
CA ILE A 381 -1.94 17.29 -18.37
C ILE A 381 -3.12 18.10 -17.82
N ALA A 382 -4.31 17.86 -18.39
CA ALA A 382 -5.56 18.27 -17.75
C ALA A 382 -6.61 17.18 -17.86
N TYR A 383 -7.39 17.00 -16.80
CA TYR A 383 -8.51 16.07 -16.76
C TYR A 383 -9.67 16.60 -15.95
N GLY A 384 -10.85 16.20 -16.33
CA GLY A 384 -12.10 16.53 -15.63
C GLY A 384 -12.60 15.40 -14.77
N ARG A 385 -13.32 15.75 -13.70
CA ARG A 385 -14.11 14.82 -12.88
C ARG A 385 -15.57 15.29 -12.89
N MET A 386 -16.52 14.38 -13.07
CA MET A 386 -17.94 14.69 -13.21
C MET A 386 -18.79 13.80 -12.31
N TRP A 387 -19.67 14.41 -11.51
CA TRP A 387 -20.68 13.74 -10.72
C TRP A 387 -21.91 14.60 -10.59
N ASP A 388 -23.04 14.16 -11.18
CA ASP A 388 -24.28 14.95 -11.21
C ASP A 388 -23.99 16.37 -11.78
N ARG A 389 -24.34 17.41 -11.06
CA ARG A 389 -24.08 18.83 -11.41
C ARG A 389 -22.68 19.33 -11.01
N TYR A 390 -21.85 18.48 -10.42
CA TYR A 390 -20.51 18.88 -9.96
C TYR A 390 -19.46 18.46 -10.98
N GLN A 391 -18.74 19.45 -11.49
CA GLN A 391 -17.58 19.24 -12.35
C GLN A 391 -16.34 19.85 -11.70
N THR A 392 -15.19 19.26 -11.93
CA THR A 392 -13.87 19.81 -11.60
C THR A 392 -12.92 19.57 -12.74
N VAL A 393 -12.00 20.49 -12.93
CA VAL A 393 -10.86 20.34 -13.85
C VAL A 393 -9.59 20.45 -13.04
N THR A 394 -8.73 19.45 -13.15
CA THR A 394 -7.37 19.46 -12.59
C THR A 394 -6.39 19.69 -13.73
N VAL A 395 -5.52 20.67 -13.56
CA VAL A 395 -4.47 21.01 -14.52
C VAL A 395 -3.13 20.95 -13.82
N ILE A 396 -2.18 20.21 -14.40
CA ILE A 396 -0.81 20.10 -13.92
C ILE A 396 0.13 20.57 -15.02
N SER A 397 1.07 21.44 -14.68
CA SER A 397 2.13 21.89 -15.58
C SER A 397 3.45 21.94 -14.84
N ASN A 398 4.43 21.20 -15.32
CA ASN A 398 5.81 21.19 -14.82
C ASN A 398 6.79 21.83 -15.81
N LEU A 399 6.26 22.75 -16.65
CA LEU A 399 7.09 23.53 -17.56
C LEU A 399 7.80 24.65 -16.82
N PRO A 400 9.09 24.89 -17.09
CA PRO A 400 9.85 25.97 -16.46
C PRO A 400 9.49 27.36 -17.01
N GLN A 401 8.77 27.42 -18.12
CA GLN A 401 8.35 28.66 -18.77
C GLN A 401 6.83 28.80 -18.77
N PRO A 402 6.31 30.00 -18.54
CA PRO A 402 4.87 30.25 -18.63
C PRO A 402 4.30 29.85 -20.00
N SER A 403 3.18 29.14 -19.97
CA SER A 403 2.46 28.71 -21.16
C SER A 403 0.96 28.97 -20.99
N THR A 404 0.24 29.06 -22.09
CA THR A 404 -1.23 29.10 -22.07
C THR A 404 -1.74 27.83 -22.74
N ILE A 405 -2.60 27.12 -22.05
CA ILE A 405 -3.25 25.91 -22.58
C ILE A 405 -4.75 26.16 -22.78
N GLU A 406 -5.29 25.54 -23.80
CA GLU A 406 -6.72 25.55 -24.13
C GLU A 406 -7.32 24.20 -23.81
N ILE A 407 -8.26 24.17 -22.89
CA ILE A 407 -8.85 22.94 -22.36
C ILE A 407 -10.30 22.83 -22.83
N PRO A 408 -10.68 21.76 -23.55
CA PRO A 408 -12.02 21.61 -24.10
C PRO A 408 -13.02 21.15 -23.03
N VAL A 409 -13.42 22.06 -22.14
CA VAL A 409 -14.32 21.78 -21.02
C VAL A 409 -15.77 21.55 -21.43
N TRP A 410 -16.12 21.84 -22.70
CA TRP A 410 -17.39 21.43 -23.28
C TRP A 410 -17.63 19.91 -23.16
N GLN A 411 -16.57 19.11 -23.12
CA GLN A 411 -16.65 17.67 -22.87
C GLN A 411 -17.17 17.32 -21.46
N LEU A 412 -17.22 18.28 -20.56
CA LEU A 412 -17.82 18.19 -19.22
C LEU A 412 -19.20 18.83 -19.15
N GLY A 413 -19.70 19.35 -20.28
CA GLY A 413 -20.97 20.09 -20.33
C GLY A 413 -20.86 21.57 -19.95
N ILE A 414 -19.62 22.11 -19.85
CA ILE A 414 -19.36 23.52 -19.54
C ILE A 414 -19.18 24.27 -20.86
N THR A 415 -20.00 25.32 -21.10
CA THR A 415 -20.00 26.05 -22.38
C THR A 415 -19.58 27.51 -22.23
N ASP A 416 -20.50 28.39 -21.81
CA ASP A 416 -20.26 29.82 -21.65
C ASP A 416 -20.64 30.23 -20.22
N GLU A 417 -19.69 30.13 -19.29
CA GLU A 417 -19.91 30.45 -17.89
C GLU A 417 -18.60 30.82 -17.19
N ASP A 418 -18.71 31.46 -16.05
CA ASP A 418 -17.58 31.73 -15.17
C ASP A 418 -17.39 30.59 -14.19
N ILE A 419 -16.16 30.07 -14.12
CA ILE A 419 -15.79 29.03 -13.19
C ILE A 419 -14.75 29.53 -12.17
N MET A 420 -14.87 29.05 -10.93
CA MET A 420 -13.90 29.37 -9.89
C MET A 420 -12.72 28.42 -9.99
N GLY A 421 -11.53 28.95 -10.16
CA GLY A 421 -10.28 28.20 -10.10
C GLY A 421 -9.50 28.47 -8.81
N ARG A 422 -8.71 27.48 -8.44
CA ARG A 422 -7.74 27.56 -7.34
C ARG A 422 -6.33 27.31 -7.90
N PRO A 423 -5.71 28.35 -8.50
CA PRO A 423 -4.33 28.22 -8.94
C PRO A 423 -3.43 27.97 -7.72
N ILE A 424 -2.54 27.01 -7.87
CA ILE A 424 -1.49 26.70 -6.89
C ILE A 424 -0.15 26.81 -7.61
N ILE A 425 0.64 27.78 -7.18
CA ILE A 425 2.02 27.94 -7.64
C ILE A 425 2.91 27.29 -6.57
N THR A 426 3.68 26.30 -6.96
CA THR A 426 4.56 25.57 -6.03
C THR A 426 6.02 25.79 -6.39
N THR A 427 6.86 25.97 -5.36
CA THR A 427 8.32 26.09 -5.42
C THR A 427 8.94 25.11 -4.44
N GLU A 428 10.27 25.06 -4.36
CA GLU A 428 10.92 24.22 -3.35
C GLU A 428 10.66 24.71 -1.90
N ASP A 429 10.47 26.01 -1.73
CA ASP A 429 10.30 26.63 -0.39
C ASP A 429 8.85 26.63 0.09
N GLY A 430 7.87 26.38 -0.81
CA GLY A 430 6.48 26.39 -0.42
C GLY A 430 5.50 26.48 -1.57
N TYR A 431 4.25 26.82 -1.25
CA TYR A 431 3.21 27.03 -2.25
C TYR A 431 2.39 28.28 -1.96
N ASN A 432 1.82 28.84 -3.01
CA ASN A 432 0.84 29.92 -2.93
C ASN A 432 -0.46 29.46 -3.61
N ALA A 433 -1.55 29.49 -2.88
CA ALA A 433 -2.88 29.13 -3.37
C ALA A 433 -3.75 30.38 -3.45
N GLY A 434 -4.26 30.65 -4.63
CA GLY A 434 -5.18 31.77 -4.90
C GLY A 434 -6.61 31.33 -5.18
N ILE A 435 -7.46 32.32 -5.44
CA ILE A 435 -8.78 32.13 -6.04
C ILE A 435 -8.86 33.08 -7.21
N LEU A 436 -9.13 32.53 -8.39
CA LEU A 436 -9.36 33.29 -9.61
C LEU A 436 -10.67 32.82 -10.25
N PHE A 437 -11.30 33.73 -11.00
CA PHE A 437 -12.40 33.36 -11.86
C PHE A 437 -11.92 33.30 -13.30
N TYR A 438 -12.28 32.23 -13.98
CA TYR A 438 -11.97 32.00 -15.38
C TYR A 438 -13.26 32.04 -16.19
N HIS A 439 -13.25 32.80 -17.26
CA HIS A 439 -14.34 32.81 -18.21
C HIS A 439 -14.13 31.69 -19.24
N VAL A 440 -15.08 30.78 -19.32
CA VAL A 440 -15.14 29.76 -20.38
C VAL A 440 -15.87 30.39 -21.58
N LYS A 441 -15.28 30.27 -22.75
CA LYS A 441 -15.88 30.77 -24.00
C LYS A 441 -15.90 29.63 -25.04
N ASP A 442 -17.07 29.45 -25.67
CA ASP A 442 -17.29 28.39 -26.68
C ASP A 442 -16.87 27.00 -26.18
N GLY A 443 -17.03 26.74 -24.87
CA GLY A 443 -16.63 25.49 -24.23
C GLY A 443 -15.10 25.27 -24.06
N ILE A 444 -14.32 26.34 -24.26
CA ILE A 444 -12.86 26.31 -24.08
C ILE A 444 -12.46 27.12 -22.86
N LEU A 445 -11.74 26.48 -21.95
CA LEU A 445 -11.09 27.10 -20.81
C LEU A 445 -9.64 27.43 -21.17
N LYS A 446 -9.26 28.71 -21.11
CA LYS A 446 -7.86 29.13 -21.27
C LYS A 446 -7.21 29.33 -19.91
N VAL A 447 -6.16 28.59 -19.66
CA VAL A 447 -5.38 28.68 -18.41
C VAL A 447 -3.95 29.07 -18.73
N ARG A 448 -3.48 30.13 -18.09
CA ARG A 448 -2.06 30.50 -18.09
C ARG A 448 -1.41 29.85 -16.88
N MET A 449 -0.41 29.03 -17.17
CA MET A 449 0.37 28.27 -16.18
C MET A 449 1.76 28.86 -16.05
#